data_0fa345b0fec6098b8f5e44dd2922ebe0
#
_entry.id   0fa345b0fec6098b8f5e44dd2922ebe0
#
_cell.length_a   1.000
_cell.length_b   1.000
_cell.length_c   1.000
_cell.angle_alpha   90.00
_cell.angle_beta   90.00
_cell.angle_gamma   90.00
#
_symmetry.space_group_name_H-M   'P 1'
#
loop_
_entity.id
_entity.type
_entity.pdbx_description
1 polymer ?
#
loop_
_entity_poly.entity_id
_entity_poly.type
_entity_poly.pdbx_seq_one_letter_code
_entity_poly.pdbx_strand_id
1 'polypeptide(L)'
;RDQWSNYITDLTANNNETVQFLKSGLSELIRETLLSVTSALKHSEDKLVELANFAASNPDDEEQRLSLAKFFPLNCLPNSDMEALPAWLFLLSFLLKKQKSDAPDTAEWLRQVTKNHGFPTKIDGSKESQTACKAYKCKRDAVIETLQRNPDVLQQLAFIRMLPTAEEENEQWVFVTSLCHVLRALNAELLLAFTRHRVVDYTQTGAAANLALGAEDEPTDLALALDNSINHILVDEFQDTSQLQLNLLKKLTAGWLPGDGRTLFLVGDAMQSCYSFRNANVGIYLDAQIRGIGEIRLKTLILKSNFRSQQPVIDWVNDIFADAFPAQADISRGAVPFSRAEVIHKKSDGEGVAVNLITTEKGQRLEALLEESEQLADTVVNLRERYPRDSIAILVRTRTQLRNIIPALRARNLSWRANDIDR
;
A
#
# COMPACT_ATOMS: atom_id res chain seq x y z
N ARG A 1 7.44 2.07 -14.37
CA ARG A 1 8.71 1.58 -14.98
C ARG A 1 9.72 1.19 -13.90
N ASP A 2 9.91 2.01 -12.88
CA ASP A 2 10.98 1.83 -11.87
C ASP A 2 10.66 0.74 -10.83
N GLN A 3 9.40 0.44 -10.53
CA GLN A 3 9.00 -0.68 -9.65
C GLN A 3 9.40 -2.04 -10.23
N TRP A 4 9.30 -2.18 -11.54
CA TRP A 4 9.68 -3.41 -12.23
C TRP A 4 11.19 -3.64 -12.24
N SER A 5 11.98 -2.55 -12.31
CA SER A 5 13.44 -2.65 -12.37
C SER A 5 14.06 -3.20 -11.09
N ASN A 6 13.57 -2.80 -9.91
CA ASN A 6 14.03 -3.34 -8.64
C ASN A 6 13.65 -4.82 -8.48
N TYR A 7 12.39 -5.17 -8.79
CA TYR A 7 11.96 -6.56 -8.82
C TYR A 7 12.73 -7.39 -9.85
N ILE A 8 13.03 -6.83 -11.03
CA ILE A 8 13.78 -7.51 -12.07
C ILE A 8 15.22 -7.76 -11.63
N THR A 9 15.88 -6.82 -10.97
CA THR A 9 17.26 -6.98 -10.50
C THR A 9 17.37 -8.09 -9.46
N ASP A 10 16.47 -8.13 -8.49
CA ASP A 10 16.40 -9.17 -7.47
C ASP A 10 15.95 -10.52 -8.06
N LEU A 11 15.04 -10.50 -9.04
CA LEU A 11 14.53 -11.69 -9.74
C LEU A 11 15.52 -12.29 -10.74
N THR A 12 16.55 -11.58 -11.18
CA THR A 12 17.45 -12.04 -12.24
C THR A 12 18.71 -12.74 -11.78
N ALA A 13 19.02 -12.66 -10.49
CA ALA A 13 20.26 -13.24 -9.96
C ALA A 13 20.27 -14.80 -10.06
N ASN A 14 19.16 -15.50 -9.79
CA ASN A 14 19.12 -16.96 -9.84
C ASN A 14 17.70 -17.53 -9.98
N ASN A 15 17.40 -18.30 -11.03
CA ASN A 15 16.03 -18.76 -11.36
C ASN A 15 15.36 -19.59 -10.26
N ASN A 16 16.09 -20.55 -9.67
CA ASN A 16 15.54 -21.43 -8.64
C ASN A 16 15.42 -20.70 -7.30
N GLU A 17 16.39 -19.88 -6.96
CA GLU A 17 16.36 -19.08 -5.72
C GLU A 17 15.27 -18.03 -5.76
N THR A 18 15.02 -17.39 -6.89
CA THR A 18 13.96 -16.39 -7.02
C THR A 18 12.57 -16.99 -6.88
N VAL A 19 12.32 -18.13 -7.55
CA VAL A 19 11.02 -18.83 -7.39
C VAL A 19 10.86 -19.35 -5.97
N GLN A 20 11.93 -19.84 -5.34
CA GLN A 20 11.91 -20.25 -3.93
C GLN A 20 11.75 -19.06 -2.99
N PHE A 21 12.39 -17.94 -3.27
CA PHE A 21 12.22 -16.70 -2.51
C PHE A 21 10.78 -16.19 -2.59
N LEU A 22 10.17 -16.16 -3.78
CA LEU A 22 8.77 -15.81 -3.95
C LEU A 22 7.85 -16.79 -3.21
N LYS A 23 8.12 -18.09 -3.30
CA LYS A 23 7.38 -19.13 -2.56
C LYS A 23 7.52 -18.97 -1.05
N SER A 24 8.72 -18.68 -0.55
CA SER A 24 8.96 -18.47 0.88
C SER A 24 8.32 -17.18 1.39
N GLY A 25 8.43 -16.08 0.65
CA GLY A 25 7.77 -14.82 0.97
C GLY A 25 6.25 -14.93 0.95
N LEU A 26 5.71 -15.68 -0.01
CA LEU A 26 4.28 -15.96 -0.06
C LEU A 26 3.84 -16.86 1.11
N SER A 27 4.60 -17.90 1.43
CA SER A 27 4.32 -18.77 2.58
C SER A 27 4.33 -17.99 3.89
N GLU A 28 5.24 -17.03 4.05
CA GLU A 28 5.28 -16.16 5.21
C GLU A 28 4.10 -15.19 5.26
N LEU A 29 3.72 -14.57 4.14
CA LEU A 29 2.53 -13.72 4.05
C LEU A 29 1.25 -14.49 4.42
N ILE A 30 1.12 -15.72 3.90
CA ILE A 30 -0.01 -16.60 4.23
C ILE A 30 0.01 -16.91 5.73
N ARG A 31 1.16 -17.28 6.28
CA ARG A 31 1.33 -17.59 7.69
C ARG A 31 0.94 -16.40 8.58
N GLU A 32 1.44 -15.21 8.31
CA GLU A 32 1.12 -14.00 9.07
C GLU A 32 -0.36 -13.64 8.98
N THR A 33 -0.95 -13.74 7.80
CA THR A 33 -2.37 -13.49 7.60
C THR A 33 -3.24 -14.44 8.40
N LEU A 34 -2.96 -15.75 8.32
CA LEU A 34 -3.72 -16.77 9.03
C LEU A 34 -3.52 -16.69 10.54
N LEU A 35 -2.33 -16.35 11.04
CA LEU A 35 -2.07 -16.09 12.46
C LEU A 35 -2.88 -14.90 12.99
N SER A 36 -2.94 -13.81 12.22
CA SER A 36 -3.75 -12.64 12.57
C SER A 36 -5.23 -13.01 12.69
N VAL A 37 -5.77 -13.76 11.72
CA VAL A 37 -7.14 -14.21 11.73
C VAL A 37 -7.39 -15.20 12.89
N THR A 38 -6.51 -16.16 13.12
CA THR A 38 -6.63 -17.11 14.24
C THR A 38 -6.71 -16.37 15.58
N SER A 39 -5.88 -15.34 15.77
CA SER A 39 -5.93 -14.50 16.96
C SER A 39 -7.27 -13.76 17.10
N ALA A 40 -7.79 -13.21 16.01
CA ALA A 40 -9.08 -12.51 16.00
C ALA A 40 -10.29 -13.45 16.29
N LEU A 41 -10.18 -14.71 15.86
CA LEU A 41 -11.25 -15.73 16.06
C LEU A 41 -11.15 -16.49 17.38
N LYS A 42 -10.10 -16.30 18.17
CA LYS A 42 -9.82 -17.11 19.37
C LYS A 42 -10.97 -17.20 20.36
N HIS A 43 -11.75 -16.12 20.54
CA HIS A 43 -12.93 -16.12 21.42
C HIS A 43 -14.12 -16.95 20.90
N SER A 44 -14.10 -17.32 19.63
CA SER A 44 -15.15 -18.11 18.98
C SER A 44 -14.62 -19.47 18.49
N GLU A 45 -13.38 -19.82 18.80
CA GLU A 45 -12.68 -21.00 18.28
C GLU A 45 -13.45 -22.29 18.46
N ASP A 46 -13.82 -22.64 19.70
CA ASP A 46 -14.53 -23.90 20.01
C ASP A 46 -15.81 -24.03 19.20
N LYS A 47 -16.58 -22.95 19.07
CA LYS A 47 -17.82 -22.93 18.32
C LYS A 47 -17.59 -23.05 16.81
N LEU A 48 -16.55 -22.39 16.29
CA LEU A 48 -16.18 -22.47 14.87
C LEU A 48 -15.71 -23.88 14.51
N VAL A 49 -14.90 -24.50 15.37
CA VAL A 49 -14.43 -25.87 15.19
C VAL A 49 -15.60 -26.86 15.21
N GLU A 50 -16.52 -26.72 16.16
CA GLU A 50 -17.74 -27.54 16.22
C GLU A 50 -18.58 -27.40 14.94
N LEU A 51 -18.80 -26.18 14.47
CA LEU A 51 -19.52 -25.88 13.23
C LEU A 51 -18.84 -26.44 12.00
N ALA A 52 -17.52 -26.27 11.91
CA ALA A 52 -16.72 -26.78 10.80
C ALA A 52 -16.75 -28.32 10.73
N ASN A 53 -16.62 -29.00 11.85
CA ASN A 53 -16.72 -30.46 11.94
C ASN A 53 -18.13 -30.96 11.56
N PHE A 54 -19.17 -30.28 12.03
CA PHE A 54 -20.55 -30.60 11.63
C PHE A 54 -20.71 -30.41 10.10
N ALA A 55 -20.28 -29.30 9.54
CA ALA A 55 -20.41 -29.01 8.12
C ALA A 55 -19.61 -30.03 7.26
N ALA A 56 -18.37 -30.36 7.67
CA ALA A 56 -17.53 -31.32 6.98
C ALA A 56 -18.07 -32.78 7.06
N SER A 57 -18.84 -33.08 8.06
CA SER A 57 -19.52 -34.39 8.18
C SER A 57 -20.74 -34.51 7.26
N ASN A 58 -21.19 -33.42 6.66
CA ASN A 58 -22.35 -33.35 5.77
C ASN A 58 -21.99 -32.72 4.41
N PRO A 59 -21.03 -33.26 3.64
CA PRO A 59 -20.60 -32.73 2.37
C PRO A 59 -21.72 -32.74 1.34
N ASP A 60 -21.67 -31.86 0.34
CA ASP A 60 -22.66 -31.77 -0.73
C ASP A 60 -22.48 -32.92 -1.74
N ASP A 61 -21.24 -33.32 -2.01
CA ASP A 61 -20.88 -34.41 -2.91
C ASP A 61 -19.66 -35.22 -2.44
N GLU A 62 -19.31 -36.26 -3.20
CA GLU A 62 -18.23 -37.21 -2.87
C GLU A 62 -16.84 -36.53 -3.06
N GLU A 63 -16.69 -35.61 -4.02
CA GLU A 63 -15.44 -34.89 -4.28
C GLU A 63 -15.11 -33.98 -3.10
N GLN A 64 -16.08 -33.22 -2.62
CA GLN A 64 -15.94 -32.40 -1.41
C GLN A 64 -15.60 -33.28 -0.18
N ARG A 65 -16.22 -34.45 -0.05
CA ARG A 65 -15.92 -35.39 1.03
C ARG A 65 -14.46 -35.84 1.04
N LEU A 66 -13.92 -36.21 -0.12
CA LEU A 66 -12.54 -36.65 -0.26
C LEU A 66 -11.56 -35.51 0.01
N SER A 67 -11.84 -34.32 -0.49
CA SER A 67 -11.03 -33.12 -0.27
C SER A 67 -10.96 -32.73 1.21
N LEU A 68 -12.08 -32.76 1.92
CA LEU A 68 -12.16 -32.39 3.32
C LEU A 68 -11.63 -33.47 4.28
N ALA A 69 -11.63 -34.74 3.90
CA ALA A 69 -11.18 -35.83 4.75
C ALA A 69 -9.73 -35.71 5.24
N LYS A 70 -8.89 -34.94 4.54
CA LYS A 70 -7.49 -34.68 4.94
C LYS A 70 -7.38 -33.71 6.10
N PHE A 71 -8.38 -32.87 6.32
CA PHE A 71 -8.33 -31.76 7.28
C PHE A 71 -9.29 -31.98 8.46
N PHE A 72 -10.34 -32.74 8.32
CA PHE A 72 -11.38 -32.91 9.33
C PHE A 72 -11.46 -34.34 9.87
N PRO A 73 -11.78 -34.51 11.17
CA PRO A 73 -12.24 -33.47 12.10
C PRO A 73 -11.11 -32.62 12.67
N LEU A 74 -11.44 -31.35 12.99
CA LEU A 74 -10.55 -30.40 13.64
C LEU A 74 -10.66 -30.51 15.16
N ASN A 75 -9.55 -30.32 15.88
CA ASN A 75 -9.51 -30.12 17.34
C ASN A 75 -9.30 -28.66 17.75
N CYS A 76 -8.79 -27.85 16.82
CA CYS A 76 -8.59 -26.40 16.93
C CYS A 76 -8.83 -25.76 15.55
N LEU A 77 -8.74 -24.44 15.44
CA LEU A 77 -8.76 -23.79 14.11
C LEU A 77 -7.64 -24.36 13.22
N PRO A 78 -7.81 -24.34 11.87
CA PRO A 78 -6.80 -24.85 10.96
C PRO A 78 -5.44 -24.19 11.20
N ASN A 79 -4.36 -24.89 10.92
CA ASN A 79 -3.00 -24.35 11.04
C ASN A 79 -2.81 -23.08 10.22
N SER A 80 -1.81 -22.30 10.57
CA SER A 80 -1.47 -21.06 9.87
C SER A 80 -0.38 -21.28 8.81
N ASP A 81 -0.59 -22.28 7.97
CA ASP A 81 0.32 -22.64 6.87
C ASP A 81 -0.46 -22.74 5.54
N MET A 82 0.28 -22.81 4.44
CA MET A 82 -0.28 -22.89 3.09
C MET A 82 -1.09 -24.19 2.89
N GLU A 83 -0.70 -25.28 3.54
CA GLU A 83 -1.37 -26.59 3.40
C GLU A 83 -2.75 -26.57 4.05
N ALA A 84 -2.95 -25.78 5.09
CA ALA A 84 -4.24 -25.63 5.77
C ALA A 84 -5.21 -24.66 5.07
N LEU A 85 -4.78 -23.95 4.03
CA LEU A 85 -5.60 -22.97 3.31
C LEU A 85 -6.94 -23.55 2.81
N PRO A 86 -7.03 -24.78 2.26
CA PRO A 86 -8.31 -25.37 1.87
C PRO A 86 -9.30 -25.53 3.02
N ALA A 87 -8.81 -25.85 4.23
CA ALA A 87 -9.66 -25.95 5.42
C ALA A 87 -10.19 -24.57 5.85
N TRP A 88 -9.35 -23.52 5.75
CA TRP A 88 -9.77 -22.14 5.95
C TRP A 88 -10.84 -21.70 4.94
N LEU A 89 -10.64 -21.99 3.66
CA LEU A 89 -11.59 -21.66 2.59
C LEU A 89 -12.94 -22.38 2.81
N PHE A 90 -12.91 -23.62 3.27
CA PHE A 90 -14.13 -24.34 3.63
C PHE A 90 -14.85 -23.67 4.82
N LEU A 91 -14.14 -23.29 5.87
CA LEU A 91 -14.69 -22.55 7.01
C LEU A 91 -15.33 -21.23 6.55
N LEU A 92 -14.69 -20.51 5.63
CA LEU A 92 -15.24 -19.27 5.06
C LEU A 92 -16.48 -19.50 4.21
N SER A 93 -16.67 -20.69 3.62
CA SER A 93 -17.80 -20.98 2.74
C SER A 93 -19.17 -20.88 3.44
N PHE A 94 -19.22 -21.14 4.75
CA PHE A 94 -20.44 -21.01 5.53
C PHE A 94 -20.52 -19.75 6.41
N LEU A 95 -19.46 -18.93 6.41
CA LEU A 95 -19.43 -17.63 7.08
C LEU A 95 -19.69 -16.48 6.13
N LEU A 96 -19.07 -16.49 4.97
CA LEU A 96 -19.10 -15.40 4.00
C LEU A 96 -19.86 -15.74 2.74
N LYS A 97 -20.61 -14.77 2.22
CA LYS A 97 -21.29 -14.87 0.92
C LYS A 97 -20.28 -15.02 -0.20
N LYS A 98 -20.57 -15.91 -1.17
CA LYS A 98 -19.75 -16.04 -2.38
C LYS A 98 -19.81 -14.73 -3.16
N GLN A 99 -18.64 -14.15 -3.44
CA GLN A 99 -18.52 -12.88 -4.14
C GLN A 99 -18.47 -13.08 -5.67
N LYS A 100 -18.91 -12.05 -6.40
CA LYS A 100 -18.73 -11.96 -7.86
C LYS A 100 -17.45 -11.22 -8.23
N SER A 101 -16.81 -10.58 -7.29
CA SER A 101 -15.59 -9.79 -7.43
C SER A 101 -14.64 -10.16 -6.29
N ASP A 102 -13.35 -10.27 -6.58
CA ASP A 102 -12.31 -10.63 -5.61
C ASP A 102 -11.90 -9.47 -4.70
N ALA A 103 -12.61 -8.33 -4.74
CA ALA A 103 -12.32 -7.18 -3.89
C ALA A 103 -12.79 -7.44 -2.44
N PRO A 104 -11.88 -7.40 -1.43
CA PRO A 104 -12.23 -7.68 -0.03
C PRO A 104 -13.20 -6.66 0.55
N ASP A 105 -13.21 -5.42 0.04
CA ASP A 105 -14.10 -4.34 0.51
C ASP A 105 -15.59 -4.60 0.21
N THR A 106 -15.91 -5.58 -0.64
CA THR A 106 -17.28 -5.97 -1.00
C THR A 106 -17.76 -7.21 -0.24
N ALA A 107 -17.01 -7.67 0.76
CA ALA A 107 -17.35 -8.86 1.53
C ALA A 107 -18.62 -8.67 2.35
N GLU A 108 -19.49 -9.68 2.33
CA GLU A 108 -20.70 -9.72 3.10
C GLU A 108 -20.81 -11.04 3.89
N TRP A 109 -21.40 -10.97 5.10
CA TRP A 109 -21.74 -12.15 5.87
C TRP A 109 -22.83 -12.97 5.16
N LEU A 110 -22.68 -14.29 5.17
CA LEU A 110 -23.68 -15.17 4.60
C LEU A 110 -24.92 -15.19 5.48
N ARG A 111 -26.06 -14.75 4.96
CA ARG A 111 -27.31 -14.65 5.73
C ARG A 111 -27.90 -16.00 6.08
N GLN A 112 -27.85 -16.97 5.18
CA GLN A 112 -28.44 -18.30 5.37
C GLN A 112 -27.54 -19.40 4.82
N VAL A 113 -27.39 -20.48 5.55
CA VAL A 113 -26.68 -21.68 5.14
C VAL A 113 -27.62 -22.76 4.62
N THR A 114 -27.15 -23.54 3.66
CA THR A 114 -27.90 -24.64 3.01
C THR A 114 -27.07 -25.92 3.04
N LYS A 115 -27.59 -26.99 2.44
CA LYS A 115 -26.84 -28.25 2.29
C LYS A 115 -25.51 -28.07 1.57
N ASN A 116 -25.42 -27.15 0.59
CA ASN A 116 -24.18 -26.85 -0.17
C ASN A 116 -23.08 -26.23 0.70
N HIS A 117 -23.43 -25.82 1.90
CA HIS A 117 -22.47 -25.30 2.90
C HIS A 117 -22.26 -26.34 4.05
N GLY A 118 -22.72 -27.59 3.88
CA GLY A 118 -22.66 -28.60 4.91
C GLY A 118 -23.73 -28.46 6.01
N PHE A 119 -24.78 -27.65 5.79
CA PHE A 119 -25.87 -27.45 6.74
C PHE A 119 -27.22 -27.94 6.16
N PRO A 120 -27.46 -29.24 6.08
CA PRO A 120 -28.72 -29.80 5.57
C PRO A 120 -29.91 -29.43 6.45
N THR A 121 -31.11 -29.65 5.96
CA THR A 121 -32.34 -29.50 6.77
C THR A 121 -32.60 -30.72 7.63
N LYS A 122 -32.13 -31.88 7.19
CA LYS A 122 -32.17 -33.17 7.88
C LYS A 122 -31.05 -34.06 7.34
N ILE A 123 -30.46 -34.89 8.18
CA ILE A 123 -29.45 -35.90 7.81
C ILE A 123 -30.13 -37.23 7.52
N ASP A 124 -31.09 -37.62 8.38
CA ASP A 124 -31.96 -38.76 8.22
C ASP A 124 -33.44 -38.34 8.31
N GLY A 125 -34.36 -39.27 8.23
CA GLY A 125 -35.79 -38.97 8.29
C GLY A 125 -36.33 -38.64 9.68
N SER A 126 -35.50 -38.59 10.73
CA SER A 126 -35.96 -38.43 12.13
C SER A 126 -36.23 -36.95 12.47
N LYS A 127 -37.13 -36.72 13.43
CA LYS A 127 -37.39 -35.38 13.99
C LYS A 127 -36.19 -34.86 14.81
N GLU A 128 -35.43 -35.76 15.42
CA GLU A 128 -34.24 -35.47 16.21
C GLU A 128 -33.12 -34.88 15.31
N SER A 129 -32.87 -35.50 14.17
CA SER A 129 -31.95 -35.01 13.16
C SER A 129 -32.32 -33.61 12.63
N GLN A 130 -33.62 -33.39 12.37
CA GLN A 130 -34.10 -32.07 11.95
C GLN A 130 -33.87 -31.00 13.02
N THR A 131 -34.09 -31.34 14.29
CA THR A 131 -33.88 -30.44 15.42
C THR A 131 -32.39 -30.12 15.61
N ALA A 132 -31.50 -31.12 15.49
CA ALA A 132 -30.08 -30.97 15.56
C ALA A 132 -29.57 -30.05 14.42
N CYS A 133 -29.96 -30.28 13.18
CA CYS A 133 -29.60 -29.43 12.05
C CYS A 133 -30.03 -27.96 12.24
N LYS A 134 -31.23 -27.74 12.80
CA LYS A 134 -31.71 -26.40 13.13
C LYS A 134 -30.85 -25.74 14.22
N ALA A 135 -30.50 -26.53 15.27
CA ALA A 135 -29.63 -26.01 16.34
C ALA A 135 -28.24 -25.55 15.83
N TYR A 136 -27.62 -26.31 14.93
CA TYR A 136 -26.34 -25.90 14.33
C TYR A 136 -26.45 -24.63 13.47
N LYS A 137 -27.54 -24.43 12.74
CA LYS A 137 -27.79 -23.17 12.02
C LYS A 137 -27.92 -22.00 12.99
N CYS A 138 -28.66 -22.16 14.10
CA CYS A 138 -28.74 -21.11 15.13
C CYS A 138 -27.39 -20.84 15.81
N LYS A 139 -26.59 -21.88 16.10
CA LYS A 139 -25.24 -21.70 16.65
C LYS A 139 -24.35 -20.90 15.71
N ARG A 140 -24.40 -21.19 14.40
CA ARG A 140 -23.66 -20.46 13.38
C ARG A 140 -24.06 -18.98 13.33
N ASP A 141 -25.35 -18.68 13.35
CA ASP A 141 -25.84 -17.29 13.32
C ASP A 141 -25.39 -16.51 14.56
N ALA A 142 -25.43 -17.14 15.75
CA ALA A 142 -24.89 -16.54 16.97
C ALA A 142 -23.36 -16.27 16.92
N VAL A 143 -22.60 -17.13 16.24
CA VAL A 143 -21.18 -16.89 16.01
C VAL A 143 -20.99 -15.66 15.10
N ILE A 144 -21.74 -15.54 14.00
CA ILE A 144 -21.68 -14.37 13.12
C ILE A 144 -22.02 -13.09 13.88
N GLU A 145 -23.07 -13.08 14.70
CA GLU A 145 -23.42 -11.91 15.53
C GLU A 145 -22.27 -11.51 16.47
N THR A 146 -21.54 -12.50 16.99
CA THR A 146 -20.37 -12.24 17.82
C THR A 146 -19.22 -11.63 17.01
N LEU A 147 -18.94 -12.16 15.82
CA LEU A 147 -17.87 -11.68 14.95
C LEU A 147 -18.16 -10.29 14.36
N GLN A 148 -19.42 -9.96 14.11
CA GLN A 148 -19.85 -8.64 13.62
C GLN A 148 -19.56 -7.48 14.60
N ARG A 149 -19.30 -7.77 15.86
CA ARG A 149 -18.90 -6.76 16.85
C ARG A 149 -17.51 -6.17 16.58
N ASN A 150 -16.69 -6.89 15.82
CA ASN A 150 -15.40 -6.40 15.35
C ASN A 150 -15.44 -6.21 13.82
N PRO A 151 -15.52 -4.97 13.31
CA PRO A 151 -15.66 -4.69 11.88
C PRO A 151 -14.47 -5.18 11.05
N ASP A 152 -13.29 -5.26 11.63
CA ASP A 152 -12.06 -5.64 10.91
C ASP A 152 -12.03 -7.13 10.57
N VAL A 153 -12.73 -7.97 11.35
CA VAL A 153 -12.74 -9.43 11.14
C VAL A 153 -13.33 -9.80 9.78
N LEU A 154 -14.33 -9.09 9.31
CA LEU A 154 -14.93 -9.36 8.01
C LEU A 154 -13.92 -9.20 6.87
N GLN A 155 -13.14 -8.12 6.89
CA GLN A 155 -12.12 -7.86 5.87
C GLN A 155 -10.95 -8.85 5.99
N GLN A 156 -10.51 -9.16 7.20
CA GLN A 156 -9.46 -10.15 7.43
C GLN A 156 -9.86 -11.54 6.89
N LEU A 157 -11.08 -12.00 7.16
CA LEU A 157 -11.60 -13.25 6.63
C LEU A 157 -11.73 -13.22 5.10
N ALA A 158 -12.19 -12.11 4.54
CA ALA A 158 -12.30 -11.95 3.09
C ALA A 158 -10.93 -12.01 2.40
N PHE A 159 -9.90 -11.49 3.04
CA PHE A 159 -8.54 -11.48 2.49
C PHE A 159 -7.97 -12.90 2.32
N ILE A 160 -8.36 -13.86 3.18
CA ILE A 160 -7.93 -15.27 3.02
C ILE A 160 -8.35 -15.84 1.67
N ARG A 161 -9.49 -15.43 1.11
CA ARG A 161 -9.94 -15.88 -0.22
C ARG A 161 -9.06 -15.43 -1.37
N MET A 162 -8.27 -14.39 -1.16
CA MET A 162 -7.34 -13.85 -2.15
C MET A 162 -5.97 -14.50 -2.09
N LEU A 163 -5.71 -15.28 -1.04
CA LEU A 163 -4.44 -15.99 -0.91
C LEU A 163 -4.33 -17.07 -1.98
N PRO A 164 -3.21 -17.15 -2.71
CA PRO A 164 -3.02 -18.15 -3.74
C PRO A 164 -2.89 -19.54 -3.12
N THR A 165 -3.46 -20.53 -3.79
CA THR A 165 -3.35 -21.95 -3.41
C THR A 165 -1.99 -22.53 -3.75
N ALA A 166 -1.54 -23.54 -3.00
CA ALA A 166 -0.22 -24.15 -3.11
C ALA A 166 -0.02 -25.08 -4.34
N GLU A 167 -1.04 -25.27 -5.16
CA GLU A 167 -0.98 -26.19 -6.30
C GLU A 167 -0.03 -25.69 -7.38
N GLU A 168 1.06 -26.42 -7.61
CA GLU A 168 2.10 -26.08 -8.60
C GLU A 168 1.58 -26.13 -10.05
N GLU A 169 0.49 -26.82 -10.30
CA GLU A 169 -0.19 -26.90 -11.61
C GLU A 169 -1.16 -25.73 -11.87
N ASN A 170 -1.27 -24.79 -10.92
CA ASN A 170 -2.12 -23.63 -11.10
C ASN A 170 -1.59 -22.76 -12.25
N GLU A 171 -2.45 -22.42 -13.21
CA GLU A 171 -2.14 -21.53 -14.34
C GLU A 171 -1.48 -20.22 -13.91
N GLN A 172 -1.79 -19.72 -12.70
CA GLN A 172 -1.18 -18.54 -12.13
C GLN A 172 0.32 -18.73 -11.83
N TRP A 173 0.73 -19.88 -11.30
CA TRP A 173 2.14 -20.19 -11.07
C TRP A 173 2.92 -20.39 -12.38
N VAL A 174 2.33 -21.04 -13.37
CA VAL A 174 2.89 -21.16 -14.71
C VAL A 174 3.09 -19.78 -15.33
N PHE A 175 2.11 -18.88 -15.17
CA PHE A 175 2.21 -17.50 -15.63
C PHE A 175 3.33 -16.73 -14.91
N VAL A 176 3.39 -16.78 -13.58
CA VAL A 176 4.43 -16.10 -12.78
C VAL A 176 5.83 -16.59 -13.17
N THR A 177 6.01 -17.91 -13.28
CA THR A 177 7.30 -18.52 -13.70
C THR A 177 7.70 -18.07 -15.09
N SER A 178 6.76 -18.10 -16.05
CA SER A 178 6.99 -17.63 -17.41
C SER A 178 7.32 -16.14 -17.46
N LEU A 179 6.63 -15.33 -16.66
CA LEU A 179 6.90 -13.90 -16.52
C LEU A 179 8.32 -13.65 -15.98
N CYS A 180 8.76 -14.39 -14.97
CA CYS A 180 10.13 -14.30 -14.46
C CYS A 180 11.19 -14.57 -15.54
N HIS A 181 10.97 -15.57 -16.39
CA HIS A 181 11.87 -15.85 -17.53
C HIS A 181 11.92 -14.70 -18.53
N VAL A 182 10.76 -14.15 -18.90
CA VAL A 182 10.66 -13.01 -19.82
C VAL A 182 11.33 -11.77 -19.24
N LEU A 183 11.10 -11.48 -17.94
CA LEU A 183 11.69 -10.33 -17.28
C LEU A 183 13.22 -10.40 -17.23
N ARG A 184 13.82 -11.59 -17.04
CA ARG A 184 15.28 -11.77 -17.14
C ARG A 184 15.82 -11.43 -18.53
N ALA A 185 15.18 -11.94 -19.56
CA ALA A 185 15.59 -11.65 -20.93
C ALA A 185 15.47 -10.13 -21.22
N LEU A 186 14.39 -9.49 -20.78
CA LEU A 186 14.18 -8.06 -20.92
C LEU A 186 15.24 -7.24 -20.15
N ASN A 187 15.62 -7.66 -18.95
CA ASN A 187 16.68 -6.98 -18.19
C ASN A 187 18.04 -7.10 -18.91
N ALA A 188 18.38 -8.28 -19.41
CA ALA A 188 19.61 -8.47 -20.18
C ALA A 188 19.64 -7.56 -21.42
N GLU A 189 18.55 -7.49 -22.19
CA GLU A 189 18.43 -6.60 -23.35
C GLU A 189 18.47 -5.12 -22.96
N LEU A 190 17.90 -4.75 -21.82
CA LEU A 190 17.96 -3.38 -21.30
C LEU A 190 19.41 -2.96 -21.00
N LEU A 191 20.19 -3.82 -20.32
CA LEU A 191 21.60 -3.58 -20.04
C LEU A 191 22.44 -3.47 -21.34
N LEU A 192 22.15 -4.31 -22.33
CA LEU A 192 22.77 -4.19 -23.65
C LEU A 192 22.38 -2.87 -24.35
N ALA A 193 21.13 -2.45 -24.23
CA ALA A 193 20.67 -1.16 -24.77
C ALA A 193 21.37 0.01 -24.08
N PHE A 194 21.53 0.00 -22.77
CA PHE A 194 22.30 1.00 -22.01
C PHE A 194 23.74 1.10 -22.51
N THR A 195 24.38 -0.05 -22.73
CA THR A 195 25.75 -0.12 -23.26
C THR A 195 25.84 0.42 -24.68
N ARG A 196 24.92 0.01 -25.57
CA ARG A 196 24.90 0.45 -26.98
C ARG A 196 24.65 1.94 -27.13
N HIS A 197 23.74 2.49 -26.33
CA HIS A 197 23.37 3.90 -26.40
C HIS A 197 24.16 4.81 -25.45
N ARG A 198 25.04 4.25 -24.62
CA ARG A 198 25.85 4.97 -23.60
C ARG A 198 24.99 5.83 -22.68
N VAL A 199 23.86 5.31 -22.26
CA VAL A 199 22.93 5.93 -21.32
C VAL A 199 22.58 4.93 -20.23
N VAL A 200 22.19 5.43 -19.09
CA VAL A 200 21.66 4.64 -17.96
C VAL A 200 20.48 5.38 -17.36
N ASP A 201 19.59 4.66 -16.69
CA ASP A 201 18.53 5.26 -15.87
C ASP A 201 18.99 5.44 -14.41
N TYR A 202 18.18 6.14 -13.63
CA TYR A 202 18.47 6.36 -12.21
C TYR A 202 18.48 5.07 -11.39
N THR A 203 17.66 4.10 -11.76
CA THR A 203 17.59 2.80 -11.06
C THR A 203 18.89 2.03 -11.27
N GLN A 204 19.39 1.98 -12.51
CA GLN A 204 20.67 1.32 -12.81
C GLN A 204 21.84 2.02 -12.12
N THR A 205 21.81 3.35 -12.02
CA THR A 205 22.83 4.11 -11.29
C THR A 205 22.82 3.73 -9.80
N GLY A 206 21.65 3.66 -9.18
CA GLY A 206 21.50 3.25 -7.79
C GLY A 206 21.91 1.78 -7.54
N ALA A 207 21.54 0.88 -8.45
CA ALA A 207 21.94 -0.53 -8.40
C ALA A 207 23.46 -0.70 -8.52
N ALA A 208 24.08 0.02 -9.45
CA ALA A 208 25.55 0.03 -9.62
C ALA A 208 26.28 0.57 -8.37
N ALA A 209 25.75 1.63 -7.76
CA ALA A 209 26.30 2.17 -6.51
C ALA A 209 26.22 1.16 -5.37
N ASN A 210 25.06 0.48 -5.20
CA ASN A 210 24.90 -0.58 -4.20
C ASN A 210 25.87 -1.74 -4.43
N LEU A 211 26.05 -2.15 -5.68
CA LEU A 211 26.99 -3.21 -6.06
C LEU A 211 28.45 -2.80 -5.79
N ALA A 212 28.80 -1.56 -6.10
CA ALA A 212 30.16 -1.04 -5.90
C ALA A 212 30.59 -1.00 -4.43
N LEU A 213 29.64 -0.94 -3.48
CA LEU A 213 29.94 -0.97 -2.04
C LEU A 213 30.09 -2.41 -1.48
N GLY A 214 29.72 -3.43 -2.26
CA GLY A 214 29.75 -4.82 -1.80
C GLY A 214 28.58 -5.21 -0.90
N ALA A 215 28.69 -6.33 -0.19
CA ALA A 215 27.74 -6.76 0.82
C ALA A 215 28.09 -6.12 2.19
N GLU A 216 27.13 -6.15 3.14
CA GLU A 216 27.37 -5.58 4.48
C GLU A 216 28.49 -6.31 5.25
N ASP A 217 28.59 -7.61 5.05
CA ASP A 217 29.60 -8.52 5.64
C ASP A 217 30.89 -8.62 4.80
N GLU A 218 30.86 -8.12 3.55
CA GLU A 218 31.97 -8.18 2.61
C GLU A 218 32.13 -6.83 1.86
N PRO A 219 32.52 -5.74 2.59
CA PRO A 219 32.65 -4.43 2.01
C PRO A 219 33.82 -4.36 1.02
N THR A 220 33.66 -3.61 -0.06
CA THR A 220 34.73 -3.35 -1.03
C THR A 220 35.74 -2.31 -0.53
N ASP A 221 36.91 -2.22 -1.19
CA ASP A 221 37.89 -1.16 -0.91
C ASP A 221 37.27 0.24 -1.05
N LEU A 222 36.29 0.42 -1.97
CA LEU A 222 35.56 1.68 -2.11
C LEU A 222 34.72 1.98 -0.89
N ALA A 223 34.01 0.97 -0.35
CA ALA A 223 33.19 1.16 0.85
C ALA A 223 34.07 1.53 2.06
N LEU A 224 35.22 0.89 2.23
CA LEU A 224 36.19 1.20 3.28
C LEU A 224 36.79 2.62 3.10
N ALA A 225 37.08 3.03 1.88
CA ALA A 225 37.59 4.38 1.60
C ALA A 225 36.53 5.44 1.92
N LEU A 226 35.25 5.18 1.62
CA LEU A 226 34.14 6.09 1.93
C LEU A 226 33.88 6.13 3.45
N ASP A 227 33.94 5.01 4.16
CA ASP A 227 33.77 4.97 5.62
C ASP A 227 34.85 5.82 6.34
N ASN A 228 36.07 5.84 5.82
CA ASN A 228 37.12 6.69 6.35
C ASN A 228 36.97 8.18 6.01
N SER A 229 36.21 8.53 5.00
CA SER A 229 36.09 9.93 4.51
C SER A 229 34.78 10.59 4.87
N ILE A 230 33.70 9.83 5.03
CA ILE A 230 32.36 10.35 5.32
C ILE A 230 32.08 10.28 6.82
N ASN A 231 31.97 11.45 7.45
CA ASN A 231 31.64 11.55 8.87
C ASN A 231 30.22 12.05 9.12
N HIS A 232 29.63 12.75 8.15
CA HIS A 232 28.31 13.34 8.31
C HIS A 232 27.49 13.12 7.05
N ILE A 233 26.29 12.56 7.20
CA ILE A 233 25.32 12.35 6.12
C ILE A 233 24.07 13.14 6.44
N LEU A 234 23.67 14.00 5.50
CA LEU A 234 22.40 14.71 5.51
C LEU A 234 21.57 14.25 4.34
N VAL A 235 20.35 13.75 4.61
CA VAL A 235 19.41 13.35 3.58
C VAL A 235 18.17 14.25 3.69
N ASP A 236 17.87 14.94 2.60
CA ASP A 236 16.68 15.78 2.47
C ASP A 236 15.57 15.02 1.74
N GLU A 237 14.29 15.39 1.98
CA GLU A 237 13.10 14.75 1.40
C GLU A 237 13.09 13.22 1.62
N PHE A 238 13.46 12.78 2.84
CA PHE A 238 13.65 11.36 3.14
C PHE A 238 12.36 10.52 2.95
N GLN A 239 11.16 11.12 3.01
CA GLN A 239 9.89 10.44 2.73
C GLN A 239 9.79 9.92 1.27
N ASP A 240 10.60 10.44 0.36
CA ASP A 240 10.65 10.05 -1.04
C ASP A 240 11.75 9.03 -1.35
N THR A 241 12.34 8.45 -0.30
CA THR A 241 13.40 7.44 -0.40
C THR A 241 12.86 6.10 -0.86
N SER A 242 13.52 5.50 -1.85
CA SER A 242 13.26 4.13 -2.30
C SER A 242 14.03 3.09 -1.47
N GLN A 243 13.64 1.82 -1.55
CA GLN A 243 14.35 0.73 -0.88
C GLN A 243 15.81 0.64 -1.31
N LEU A 244 16.10 0.88 -2.60
CA LEU A 244 17.44 0.87 -3.14
C LEU A 244 18.34 1.96 -2.52
N GLN A 245 17.79 3.15 -2.30
CA GLN A 245 18.49 4.26 -1.64
C GLN A 245 18.66 4.00 -0.13
N LEU A 246 17.67 3.38 0.51
CA LEU A 246 17.81 2.95 1.91
C LEU A 246 18.93 1.92 2.07
N ASN A 247 19.02 0.94 1.17
CA ASN A 247 20.09 -0.07 1.18
C ASN A 247 21.46 0.58 0.99
N LEU A 248 21.57 1.56 0.08
CA LEU A 248 22.79 2.33 -0.09
C LEU A 248 23.17 3.08 1.21
N LEU A 249 22.20 3.72 1.86
CA LEU A 249 22.43 4.43 3.11
C LEU A 249 22.88 3.49 4.23
N LYS A 250 22.27 2.31 4.36
CA LYS A 250 22.70 1.29 5.32
C LYS A 250 24.14 0.85 5.10
N LYS A 251 24.56 0.62 3.86
CA LYS A 251 25.93 0.27 3.51
C LYS A 251 26.91 1.40 3.82
N LEU A 252 26.54 2.64 3.56
CA LEU A 252 27.39 3.79 3.88
C LEU A 252 27.53 4.07 5.36
N THR A 253 26.59 3.59 6.17
CA THR A 253 26.59 3.77 7.62
C THR A 253 26.90 2.47 8.39
N ALA A 254 27.27 1.40 7.67
CA ALA A 254 27.67 0.15 8.29
C ALA A 254 28.88 0.37 9.20
N GLY A 255 28.81 -0.18 10.41
CA GLY A 255 29.87 -0.02 11.41
C GLY A 255 29.88 1.32 12.16
N TRP A 256 28.96 2.25 11.90
CA TRP A 256 28.83 3.46 12.69
C TRP A 256 28.29 3.14 14.09
N LEU A 257 28.89 3.73 15.11
CA LEU A 257 28.55 3.48 16.51
C LEU A 257 28.09 4.76 17.22
N PRO A 258 27.21 4.67 18.21
CA PRO A 258 26.83 5.82 19.02
C PRO A 258 28.04 6.48 19.69
N GLY A 259 28.24 7.76 19.46
CA GLY A 259 29.31 8.53 20.08
C GLY A 259 30.68 8.49 19.37
N ASP A 260 30.77 7.89 18.19
CA ASP A 260 31.99 7.83 17.38
C ASP A 260 32.31 9.16 16.63
N GLY A 261 31.47 10.17 16.81
CA GLY A 261 31.62 11.51 16.19
C GLY A 261 30.96 11.61 14.81
N ARG A 262 30.43 10.52 14.26
CA ARG A 262 29.69 10.50 12.99
C ARG A 262 28.21 10.84 13.20
N THR A 263 27.57 11.46 12.21
CA THR A 263 26.15 11.87 12.33
C THR A 263 25.37 11.56 11.09
N LEU A 264 24.17 11.02 11.29
CA LEU A 264 23.15 10.85 10.27
C LEU A 264 21.96 11.78 10.58
N PHE A 265 21.64 12.69 9.66
CA PHE A 265 20.54 13.62 9.79
C PHE A 265 19.58 13.46 8.61
N LEU A 266 18.34 13.04 8.92
CA LEU A 266 17.28 12.81 7.94
C LEU A 266 16.22 13.89 8.10
N VAL A 267 15.91 14.57 7.01
CA VAL A 267 14.87 15.60 6.94
C VAL A 267 13.76 15.12 6.00
N GLY A 268 12.51 15.31 6.38
CA GLY A 268 11.39 14.95 5.54
C GLY A 268 10.04 15.24 6.18
N ASP A 269 9.01 15.19 5.37
CA ASP A 269 7.62 15.31 5.78
C ASP A 269 6.80 14.18 5.14
N ALA A 270 6.42 13.21 5.95
CA ALA A 270 5.67 12.04 5.49
C ALA A 270 4.34 12.42 4.80
N MET A 271 3.71 13.53 5.21
CA MET A 271 2.46 14.01 4.59
C MET A 271 2.66 14.55 3.16
N GLN A 272 3.90 14.88 2.77
CA GLN A 272 4.24 15.38 1.44
C GLN A 272 4.68 14.28 0.47
N SER A 273 4.72 13.01 0.89
CA SER A 273 5.13 11.91 0.02
C SER A 273 4.15 11.75 -1.16
N CYS A 274 4.64 11.98 -2.38
CA CYS A 274 3.86 11.90 -3.61
C CYS A 274 4.56 11.13 -4.74
N TYR A 275 5.75 10.57 -4.48
CA TYR A 275 6.57 9.89 -5.48
C TYR A 275 6.52 8.35 -5.41
N SER A 276 5.38 7.78 -4.98
CA SER A 276 5.19 6.32 -4.98
C SER A 276 5.39 5.70 -6.37
N PHE A 277 5.05 6.43 -7.45
CA PHE A 277 5.32 6.03 -8.84
C PHE A 277 6.81 5.98 -9.21
N ARG A 278 7.71 6.51 -8.36
CA ARG A 278 9.18 6.42 -8.45
C ARG A 278 9.77 5.49 -7.39
N ASN A 279 9.00 4.55 -6.87
CA ASN A 279 9.38 3.62 -5.80
C ASN A 279 9.67 4.27 -4.44
N ALA A 280 9.30 5.54 -4.24
CA ALA A 280 9.29 6.12 -2.91
C ALA A 280 8.33 5.33 -2.01
N ASN A 281 8.79 5.03 -0.81
CA ASN A 281 8.02 4.29 0.18
C ASN A 281 8.02 5.04 1.50
N VAL A 282 6.93 5.72 1.78
CA VAL A 282 6.77 6.48 3.05
C VAL A 282 6.86 5.59 4.28
N GLY A 283 6.59 4.29 4.16
CA GLY A 283 6.82 3.31 5.22
C GLY A 283 8.27 3.27 5.70
N ILE A 284 9.24 3.51 4.81
CA ILE A 284 10.67 3.64 5.17
C ILE A 284 10.89 4.81 6.14
N TYR A 285 10.25 5.95 5.87
CA TYR A 285 10.33 7.12 6.73
C TYR A 285 9.73 6.84 8.12
N LEU A 286 8.55 6.23 8.16
CA LEU A 286 7.88 5.87 9.41
C LEU A 286 8.67 4.83 10.21
N ASP A 287 9.23 3.83 9.54
CA ASP A 287 10.06 2.81 10.17
C ASP A 287 11.35 3.39 10.73
N ALA A 288 12.00 4.29 9.99
CA ALA A 288 13.21 4.99 10.43
C ALA A 288 13.00 5.82 11.70
N GLN A 289 11.82 6.44 11.85
CA GLN A 289 11.48 7.18 13.08
C GLN A 289 11.41 6.26 14.32
N ILE A 290 11.00 5.01 14.15
CA ILE A 290 10.77 4.05 15.24
C ILE A 290 12.02 3.21 15.50
N ARG A 291 12.60 2.66 14.43
CA ARG A 291 13.69 1.67 14.51
C ARG A 291 15.07 2.26 14.22
N GLY A 292 15.15 3.41 13.55
CA GLY A 292 16.39 3.99 13.06
C GLY A 292 16.80 3.43 11.69
N ILE A 293 18.07 3.55 11.35
CA ILE A 293 18.67 3.02 10.12
C ILE A 293 19.80 2.06 10.49
N GLY A 294 19.67 0.78 10.17
CA GLY A 294 20.62 -0.24 10.63
C GLY A 294 20.74 -0.21 12.15
N GLU A 295 21.97 -0.09 12.66
CA GLU A 295 22.25 0.01 14.11
C GLU A 295 22.08 1.43 14.68
N ILE A 296 21.87 2.44 13.83
CA ILE A 296 21.78 3.84 14.22
C ILE A 296 20.38 4.15 14.71
N ARG A 297 20.24 4.48 16.00
CA ARG A 297 18.99 4.99 16.56
C ARG A 297 18.87 6.50 16.32
N LEU A 298 17.73 6.92 15.76
CA LEU A 298 17.46 8.30 15.45
C LEU A 298 16.69 8.99 16.59
N LYS A 299 17.03 10.25 16.86
CA LYS A 299 16.27 11.12 17.73
C LYS A 299 15.30 11.95 16.89
N THR A 300 14.01 11.68 17.01
CA THR A 300 12.98 12.42 16.28
C THR A 300 12.85 13.85 16.78
N LEU A 301 12.91 14.81 15.86
CA LEU A 301 12.63 16.23 16.07
C LEU A 301 11.45 16.61 15.18
N ILE A 302 10.43 17.24 15.78
CA ILE A 302 9.22 17.65 15.07
C ILE A 302 9.21 19.16 14.93
N LEU A 303 9.21 19.66 13.69
CA LEU A 303 9.06 21.08 13.37
C LEU A 303 7.57 21.37 13.14
N LYS A 304 7.01 22.27 13.95
CA LYS A 304 5.59 22.67 13.84
C LYS A 304 5.41 24.06 13.24
N SER A 305 6.44 24.89 13.31
CA SER A 305 6.38 26.28 12.90
C SER A 305 6.39 26.44 11.39
N ASN A 306 5.35 27.06 10.84
CA ASN A 306 5.25 27.40 9.43
C ASN A 306 5.60 28.88 9.20
N PHE A 307 6.65 29.13 8.42
CA PHE A 307 7.13 30.48 8.06
C PHE A 307 6.69 30.90 6.64
N ARG A 308 6.19 29.95 5.84
CA ARG A 308 5.90 30.17 4.42
C ARG A 308 4.50 30.72 4.19
N SER A 309 3.52 30.19 4.92
CA SER A 309 2.12 30.47 4.66
C SER A 309 1.54 31.41 5.74
N GLN A 310 0.55 32.20 5.31
CA GLN A 310 -0.21 33.07 6.22
C GLN A 310 -1.23 32.27 7.03
N GLN A 311 -1.68 32.87 8.14
CA GLN A 311 -2.59 32.21 9.09
C GLN A 311 -3.86 31.62 8.44
N PRO A 312 -4.62 32.33 7.58
CA PRO A 312 -5.85 31.78 7.02
C PRO A 312 -5.63 30.51 6.18
N VAL A 313 -4.45 30.38 5.53
CA VAL A 313 -4.10 29.18 4.76
C VAL A 313 -3.81 28.01 5.70
N ILE A 314 -3.04 28.26 6.78
CA ILE A 314 -2.69 27.22 7.75
C ILE A 314 -3.93 26.76 8.53
N ASP A 315 -4.80 27.67 8.94
CA ASP A 315 -6.03 27.33 9.63
C ASP A 315 -6.92 26.45 8.75
N TRP A 316 -7.10 26.84 7.47
CA TRP A 316 -7.86 26.05 6.50
C TRP A 316 -7.26 24.65 6.30
N VAL A 317 -5.94 24.55 6.14
CA VAL A 317 -5.23 23.27 6.00
C VAL A 317 -5.42 22.42 7.26
N ASN A 318 -5.21 23.00 8.43
CA ASN A 318 -5.35 22.29 9.70
C ASN A 318 -6.78 21.74 9.91
N ASP A 319 -7.80 22.47 9.48
CA ASP A 319 -9.20 22.09 9.68
C ASP A 319 -9.65 21.03 8.67
N ILE A 320 -9.31 21.20 7.39
CA ILE A 320 -9.74 20.26 6.34
C ILE A 320 -8.98 18.95 6.38
N PHE A 321 -7.66 18.99 6.58
CA PHE A 321 -6.83 17.78 6.49
C PHE A 321 -6.78 16.96 7.78
N ALA A 322 -7.20 17.53 8.92
CA ALA A 322 -7.32 16.75 10.16
C ALA A 322 -8.24 15.53 10.03
N ASP A 323 -9.32 15.68 9.26
CA ASP A 323 -10.29 14.61 9.04
C ASP A 323 -9.99 13.77 7.78
N ALA A 324 -9.16 14.29 6.88
CA ALA A 324 -8.83 13.61 5.61
C ALA A 324 -7.69 12.58 5.75
N PHE A 325 -6.79 12.78 6.73
CA PHE A 325 -5.69 11.86 6.98
C PHE A 325 -6.08 10.76 7.96
N PRO A 326 -5.42 9.58 7.90
CA PRO A 326 -5.63 8.51 8.87
C PRO A 326 -5.36 8.95 10.31
N ALA A 327 -6.14 8.44 11.26
CA ALA A 327 -5.96 8.75 12.67
C ALA A 327 -4.69 8.13 13.28
N GLN A 328 -4.18 7.04 12.69
CA GLN A 328 -3.01 6.30 13.17
C GLN A 328 -2.05 5.99 12.01
N ALA A 329 -0.76 5.95 12.34
CA ALA A 329 0.28 5.54 11.40
C ALA A 329 0.20 4.03 11.12
N ASP A 330 0.37 3.63 9.85
CA ASP A 330 0.52 2.24 9.43
C ASP A 330 1.66 2.14 8.43
N ILE A 331 2.77 1.54 8.87
CA ILE A 331 3.98 1.40 8.05
C ILE A 331 3.70 0.56 6.80
N SER A 332 2.89 -0.51 6.92
CA SER A 332 2.61 -1.44 5.83
C SER A 332 1.79 -0.82 4.70
N ARG A 333 0.91 0.10 5.05
CA ARG A 333 0.03 0.83 4.11
C ARG A 333 0.57 2.22 3.76
N GLY A 334 1.64 2.66 4.41
CA GLY A 334 2.13 4.03 4.29
C GLY A 334 1.12 5.07 4.79
N ALA A 335 0.29 4.70 5.76
CA ALA A 335 -0.69 5.61 6.33
C ALA A 335 -0.01 6.56 7.31
N VAL A 336 -0.18 7.86 7.09
CA VAL A 336 0.45 8.94 7.86
C VAL A 336 -0.62 9.75 8.58
N PRO A 337 -0.56 9.91 9.90
CA PRO A 337 -1.48 10.79 10.61
C PRO A 337 -1.16 12.27 10.33
N PHE A 338 -2.21 13.10 10.33
CA PHE A 338 -2.05 14.53 10.13
C PHE A 338 -1.31 15.20 11.30
N SER A 339 -0.33 16.03 10.99
CA SER A 339 0.38 16.86 11.96
C SER A 339 0.05 18.34 11.74
N ARG A 340 -0.60 18.99 12.70
CA ARG A 340 -0.98 20.39 12.61
C ARG A 340 0.26 21.30 12.61
N ALA A 341 0.22 22.33 11.77
CA ALA A 341 1.24 23.37 11.72
C ALA A 341 0.83 24.61 12.55
N GLU A 342 1.82 25.30 13.09
CA GLU A 342 1.66 26.55 13.84
C GLU A 342 2.19 27.72 13.02
N VAL A 343 1.45 28.81 12.97
CA VAL A 343 1.80 30.01 12.22
C VAL A 343 2.74 30.90 13.02
N ILE A 344 3.84 31.31 12.42
CA ILE A 344 4.74 32.32 13.02
C ILE A 344 4.29 33.74 12.68
N HIS A 345 3.87 33.99 11.43
CA HIS A 345 3.43 35.32 10.98
C HIS A 345 1.92 35.49 11.24
N LYS A 346 1.55 36.03 12.40
CA LYS A 346 0.15 36.22 12.83
C LYS A 346 -0.61 37.33 12.08
N LYS A 347 0.06 38.18 11.30
CA LYS A 347 -0.62 39.25 10.53
C LYS A 347 -0.82 38.78 9.09
N SER A 348 -2.07 38.72 8.70
CA SER A 348 -2.43 38.61 7.28
C SER A 348 -3.45 39.68 6.97
N ASP A 349 -3.07 40.64 6.13
CA ASP A 349 -3.99 41.50 5.42
C ASP A 349 -4.52 40.81 4.16
N GLY A 350 -4.19 39.52 3.97
CA GLY A 350 -4.51 38.71 2.80
C GLY A 350 -5.86 37.99 2.93
N GLU A 351 -6.49 37.79 1.81
CA GLU A 351 -7.61 36.87 1.67
C GLU A 351 -7.15 35.44 1.95
N GLY A 352 -7.97 34.66 2.64
CA GLY A 352 -7.67 33.27 2.96
C GLY A 352 -7.83 32.35 1.74
N VAL A 353 -8.34 31.15 1.98
CA VAL A 353 -8.65 30.18 0.93
C VAL A 353 -10.09 30.39 0.47
N ALA A 354 -10.29 30.52 -0.85
CA ALA A 354 -11.61 30.53 -1.49
C ALA A 354 -11.80 29.25 -2.31
N VAL A 355 -12.97 28.63 -2.18
CA VAL A 355 -13.36 27.46 -2.98
C VAL A 355 -14.47 27.85 -3.92
N ASN A 356 -14.21 27.80 -5.24
CA ASN A 356 -15.19 28.07 -6.27
C ASN A 356 -15.65 26.74 -6.88
N LEU A 357 -16.96 26.47 -6.83
CA LEU A 357 -17.56 25.27 -7.37
C LEU A 357 -18.37 25.61 -8.62
N ILE A 358 -18.07 24.96 -9.72
CA ILE A 358 -18.85 25.04 -10.95
C ILE A 358 -19.68 23.78 -11.05
N THR A 359 -21.01 23.96 -11.03
CA THR A 359 -21.97 22.87 -11.17
C THR A 359 -22.45 22.77 -12.61
N THR A 360 -22.58 21.55 -13.12
CA THR A 360 -23.04 21.31 -14.49
C THR A 360 -24.00 20.12 -14.55
N GLU A 361 -24.89 20.13 -15.52
CA GLU A 361 -25.75 18.99 -15.80
C GLU A 361 -24.98 17.86 -16.49
N LYS A 362 -25.54 16.64 -16.42
CA LYS A 362 -24.95 15.48 -17.05
C LYS A 362 -24.86 15.68 -18.58
N GLY A 363 -23.66 15.70 -19.12
CA GLY A 363 -23.37 15.88 -20.55
C GLY A 363 -22.74 17.24 -20.89
N GLN A 364 -22.80 18.26 -20.03
CA GLN A 364 -22.26 19.60 -20.26
C GLN A 364 -20.85 19.83 -19.69
N ARG A 365 -20.09 18.79 -19.53
CA ARG A 365 -18.74 18.87 -18.92
C ARG A 365 -17.79 19.83 -19.64
N LEU A 366 -17.90 19.94 -20.97
CA LEU A 366 -17.04 20.84 -21.74
C LEU A 366 -17.35 22.32 -21.44
N GLU A 367 -18.60 22.66 -21.32
CA GLU A 367 -19.06 24.03 -20.98
C GLU A 367 -18.56 24.42 -19.59
N ALA A 368 -18.66 23.51 -18.60
CA ALA A 368 -18.13 23.74 -17.26
C ALA A 368 -16.61 23.95 -17.24
N LEU A 369 -15.86 23.19 -18.04
CA LEU A 369 -14.40 23.35 -18.14
C LEU A 369 -14.00 24.67 -18.81
N LEU A 370 -14.79 25.16 -19.74
CA LEU A 370 -14.58 26.47 -20.35
C LEU A 370 -14.89 27.57 -19.34
N GLU A 371 -16.03 27.48 -18.64
CA GLU A 371 -16.40 28.42 -17.59
C GLU A 371 -15.36 28.49 -16.46
N GLU A 372 -14.85 27.32 -16.00
CA GLU A 372 -13.76 27.22 -15.03
C GLU A 372 -12.52 28.02 -15.51
N SER A 373 -12.16 27.83 -16.78
CA SER A 373 -10.98 28.48 -17.36
C SER A 373 -11.15 30.00 -17.48
N GLU A 374 -12.36 30.47 -17.80
CA GLU A 374 -12.69 31.90 -17.86
C GLU A 374 -12.65 32.52 -16.47
N GLN A 375 -13.33 31.90 -15.48
CA GLN A 375 -13.33 32.40 -14.09
C GLN A 375 -11.93 32.41 -13.48
N LEU A 376 -11.11 31.40 -13.78
CA LEU A 376 -9.71 31.35 -13.35
C LEU A 376 -8.92 32.51 -13.97
N ALA A 377 -9.07 32.78 -15.26
CA ALA A 377 -8.36 33.86 -15.93
C ALA A 377 -8.78 35.23 -15.39
N ASP A 378 -10.08 35.44 -15.11
CA ASP A 378 -10.58 36.68 -14.46
C ASP A 378 -10.01 36.84 -13.05
N THR A 379 -9.92 35.76 -12.29
CA THR A 379 -9.28 35.74 -10.97
C THR A 379 -7.81 36.19 -11.06
N VAL A 380 -7.08 35.70 -12.05
CA VAL A 380 -5.68 36.08 -12.27
C VAL A 380 -5.55 37.56 -12.63
N VAL A 381 -6.46 38.13 -13.47
CA VAL A 381 -6.47 39.55 -13.76
C VAL A 381 -6.67 40.38 -12.51
N ASN A 382 -7.70 40.05 -11.72
CA ASN A 382 -8.04 40.79 -10.50
C ASN A 382 -6.87 40.73 -9.47
N LEU A 383 -6.23 39.55 -9.33
CA LEU A 383 -5.09 39.40 -8.43
C LEU A 383 -3.89 40.19 -8.91
N ARG A 384 -3.62 40.27 -10.21
CA ARG A 384 -2.53 41.05 -10.76
C ARG A 384 -2.73 42.56 -10.63
N GLU A 385 -3.95 43.03 -10.74
CA GLU A 385 -4.28 44.44 -10.48
C GLU A 385 -4.07 44.79 -9.01
N ARG A 386 -4.51 43.91 -8.12
CA ARG A 386 -4.40 44.11 -6.69
C ARG A 386 -2.99 43.92 -6.13
N TYR A 387 -2.24 42.96 -6.70
CA TYR A 387 -0.89 42.58 -6.26
C TYR A 387 0.08 42.54 -7.46
N PRO A 388 0.44 43.68 -8.04
CA PRO A 388 1.18 43.71 -9.31
C PRO A 388 2.61 43.17 -9.26
N ARG A 389 3.17 43.04 -8.05
CA ARG A 389 4.55 42.54 -7.84
C ARG A 389 4.61 41.06 -7.46
N ASP A 390 3.45 40.45 -7.17
CA ASP A 390 3.42 39.09 -6.68
C ASP A 390 3.40 38.08 -7.83
N SER A 391 3.91 36.89 -7.57
CA SER A 391 3.84 35.78 -8.50
C SER A 391 2.57 34.95 -8.24
N ILE A 392 1.91 34.52 -9.31
CA ILE A 392 0.72 33.69 -9.28
C ILE A 392 1.08 32.35 -9.89
N ALA A 393 0.81 31.25 -9.18
CA ALA A 393 0.96 29.90 -9.68
C ALA A 393 -0.43 29.26 -9.94
N ILE A 394 -0.57 28.62 -11.09
CA ILE A 394 -1.74 27.82 -11.44
C ILE A 394 -1.34 26.35 -11.41
N LEU A 395 -1.89 25.59 -10.47
CA LEU A 395 -1.62 24.16 -10.34
C LEU A 395 -2.78 23.39 -10.98
N VAL A 396 -2.47 22.44 -11.84
CA VAL A 396 -3.45 21.59 -12.52
C VAL A 396 -3.17 20.11 -12.24
N ARG A 397 -4.21 19.32 -12.10
CA ARG A 397 -4.09 17.88 -11.86
C ARG A 397 -3.53 17.15 -13.08
N THR A 398 -3.91 17.58 -14.28
CA THR A 398 -3.45 16.98 -15.54
C THR A 398 -3.15 18.06 -16.58
N ARG A 399 -2.19 17.80 -17.48
CA ARG A 399 -1.85 18.72 -18.57
C ARG A 399 -3.02 19.00 -19.52
N THR A 400 -3.99 18.10 -19.60
CA THR A 400 -5.18 18.28 -20.45
C THR A 400 -6.03 19.49 -20.05
N GLN A 401 -6.03 19.87 -18.77
CA GLN A 401 -6.72 21.06 -18.28
C GLN A 401 -6.15 22.36 -18.86
N LEU A 402 -4.84 22.38 -19.15
CA LEU A 402 -4.19 23.55 -19.75
C LEU A 402 -4.70 23.90 -21.15
N ARG A 403 -5.35 22.95 -21.86
CA ARG A 403 -5.92 23.19 -23.20
C ARG A 403 -6.95 24.30 -23.21
N ASN A 404 -7.70 24.47 -22.11
CA ASN A 404 -8.71 25.52 -21.97
C ASN A 404 -8.16 26.73 -21.22
N ILE A 405 -7.32 26.53 -20.22
CA ILE A 405 -6.74 27.58 -19.38
C ILE A 405 -5.83 28.50 -20.20
N ILE A 406 -4.93 27.95 -21.02
CA ILE A 406 -3.98 28.76 -21.80
C ILE A 406 -4.69 29.72 -22.77
N PRO A 407 -5.70 29.31 -23.56
CA PRO A 407 -6.47 30.23 -24.39
C PRO A 407 -7.16 31.32 -23.58
N ALA A 408 -7.77 31.01 -22.43
CA ALA A 408 -8.44 32.01 -21.58
C ALA A 408 -7.46 33.07 -21.02
N LEU A 409 -6.24 32.66 -20.62
CA LEU A 409 -5.18 33.58 -20.21
C LEU A 409 -4.71 34.46 -21.36
N ARG A 410 -4.52 33.89 -22.58
CA ARG A 410 -4.14 34.63 -23.78
C ARG A 410 -5.19 35.68 -24.19
N ALA A 411 -6.45 35.32 -24.10
CA ALA A 411 -7.57 36.27 -24.41
C ALA A 411 -7.54 37.51 -23.53
N ARG A 412 -6.93 37.43 -22.34
CA ARG A 412 -6.74 38.54 -21.38
C ARG A 412 -5.33 39.16 -21.43
N ASN A 413 -4.55 38.84 -22.45
CA ASN A 413 -3.17 39.33 -22.62
C ASN A 413 -2.24 38.99 -21.41
N LEU A 414 -2.51 37.92 -20.70
CA LEU A 414 -1.67 37.47 -19.60
C LEU A 414 -0.49 36.66 -20.13
N SER A 415 0.72 37.05 -19.73
CA SER A 415 1.94 36.27 -19.98
C SER A 415 2.07 35.16 -18.94
N TRP A 416 2.43 33.97 -19.37
CA TRP A 416 2.61 32.79 -18.50
C TRP A 416 3.88 32.03 -18.86
N ARG A 417 4.37 31.27 -17.92
CA ARG A 417 5.43 30.26 -18.11
C ARG A 417 4.90 28.92 -17.65
N ALA A 418 5.26 27.87 -18.32
CA ALA A 418 4.95 26.52 -17.89
C ALA A 418 6.20 25.66 -18.00
N ASN A 419 6.42 24.86 -16.98
CA ASN A 419 7.49 23.87 -17.00
C ASN A 419 7.03 22.64 -17.78
N ASP A 420 7.88 22.14 -18.68
CA ASP A 420 7.67 20.89 -19.46
C ASP A 420 6.46 20.86 -20.41
N ILE A 421 5.96 22.01 -20.88
CA ILE A 421 4.88 22.04 -21.90
C ILE A 421 5.40 21.95 -23.33
N ASP A 422 6.63 22.35 -23.59
CA ASP A 422 7.24 22.41 -24.93
C ASP A 422 8.03 21.14 -25.30
N ARG A 423 7.52 19.95 -24.93
CA ARG A 423 8.05 18.66 -25.40
C ARG A 423 6.99 17.79 -26.02
#